data_b65a9c22f4bd601ae95a05f28fbb9671
#
_entry.id   b65a9c22f4bd601ae95a05f28fbb9671
#
_cell.length_a   1.000
_cell.length_b   1.000
_cell.length_c   1.000
_cell.angle_alpha   90.00
_cell.angle_beta   90.00
_cell.angle_gamma   90.00
#
_symmetry.space_group_name_H-M   'P 1'
#
loop_
_entity.id
_entity.type
_entity.pdbx_description
1 polymer ?
#
loop_
_entity_poly.entity_id
_entity_poly.type
_entity_poly.pdbx_seq_one_letter_code
_entity_poly.pdbx_strand_id
1 'polypeptide(L)'
;MAVEIRENEPLSRHTVFQVGGPARFFVTADSREDFIASLRAARHAGLPWVILGAGSNVLVSDRGFDGIVIRPTGGTFEVAGSRIRADAGLPMARVAAEALGAGLRGFEWAVGVPGTIGGSVRGNAGCFGGEMADVVRTVTVFNTLTGDTEEWSAEAAEFGYRDSAFKRRPELAVLAATIGLSPGDPLEGQRRILEHILYRAQTQDIGTQSAGCMFKNVPWGRRGIDAGRLAGRFPELLPFGAHPAIPAGFLIDQVGLKGRQVGGVRVSGRHANFFLNTGGASAEEVIMLAGIAKEHVHRRYGLLLEEEIQYVGF
;
A
#
# COMPACT_ATOMS: atom_id res chain seq x y z
N MET A 1 26.18 14.76 1.59
CA MET A 1 25.80 15.52 2.82
C MET A 1 25.58 14.51 3.92
N ALA A 2 25.71 14.88 5.20
CA ALA A 2 25.39 13.94 6.29
C ALA A 2 23.86 13.77 6.33
N VAL A 3 23.39 12.54 6.37
CA VAL A 3 21.96 12.21 6.49
C VAL A 3 21.49 12.60 7.89
N GLU A 4 20.41 13.36 8.00
CA GLU A 4 19.84 13.76 9.29
C GLU A 4 19.21 12.55 9.98
N ILE A 5 19.64 12.27 11.21
CA ILE A 5 19.09 11.21 12.07
C ILE A 5 18.31 11.88 13.20
N ARG A 6 17.03 11.57 13.32
CA ARG A 6 16.17 12.00 14.42
C ARG A 6 15.95 10.85 15.38
N GLU A 7 16.09 11.10 16.67
CA GLU A 7 15.86 10.12 17.73
C GLU A 7 14.44 10.28 18.30
N ASN A 8 13.80 9.17 18.66
CA ASN A 8 12.47 9.13 19.26
C ASN A 8 11.40 9.88 18.44
N GLU A 9 11.51 9.81 17.09
CA GLU A 9 10.60 10.50 16.18
C GLU A 9 9.22 9.84 16.16
N PRO A 10 8.13 10.57 16.50
CA PRO A 10 6.78 10.02 16.50
C PRO A 10 6.31 9.58 15.11
N LEU A 11 6.13 8.26 14.91
CA LEU A 11 5.75 7.72 13.61
C LEU A 11 4.30 8.05 13.21
N SER A 12 3.45 8.41 14.15
CA SER A 12 2.11 8.95 13.85
C SER A 12 2.13 10.16 12.92
N ARG A 13 3.20 10.97 12.93
CA ARG A 13 3.41 12.11 12.01
C ARG A 13 3.77 11.70 10.59
N HIS A 14 4.16 10.44 10.40
CA HIS A 14 4.68 9.89 9.14
C HIS A 14 3.75 8.82 8.54
N THR A 15 2.59 8.58 9.15
CA THR A 15 1.56 7.67 8.65
C THR A 15 0.27 8.44 8.34
N VAL A 16 -0.43 8.02 7.28
CA VAL A 16 -1.74 8.61 6.93
C VAL A 16 -2.78 8.30 8.01
N PHE A 17 -2.65 7.18 8.69
CA PHE A 17 -3.55 6.80 9.79
C PHE A 17 -3.34 7.64 11.05
N GLN A 18 -2.19 8.33 11.16
CA GLN A 18 -1.78 9.13 12.32
C GLN A 18 -1.83 8.36 13.64
N VAL A 19 -1.47 7.08 13.59
CA VAL A 19 -1.33 6.17 14.72
C VAL A 19 0.11 5.66 14.77
N GLY A 20 0.63 5.44 15.97
CA GLY A 20 1.93 4.84 16.22
C GLY A 20 2.84 5.65 17.13
N GLY A 21 3.61 4.93 17.94
CA GLY A 21 4.63 5.46 18.83
C GLY A 21 5.92 5.88 18.09
N PRO A 22 7.01 6.16 18.84
CA PRO A 22 8.23 6.69 18.27
C PRO A 22 9.09 5.62 17.57
N ALA A 23 9.81 6.03 16.54
CA ALA A 23 10.97 5.28 16.04
C ALA A 23 12.18 5.61 16.91
N ARG A 24 13.00 4.61 17.29
CA ARG A 24 14.26 4.87 17.98
C ARG A 24 15.16 5.80 17.18
N PHE A 25 15.30 5.50 15.88
CA PHE A 25 15.98 6.36 14.91
C PHE A 25 15.10 6.52 13.66
N PHE A 26 15.03 7.74 13.17
CA PHE A 26 14.32 8.06 11.94
C PHE A 26 15.24 8.82 10.99
N VAL A 27 15.32 8.33 9.75
CA VAL A 27 16.21 8.85 8.71
C VAL A 27 15.39 9.22 7.50
N THR A 28 15.53 10.45 6.99
CA THR A 28 15.00 10.86 5.69
C THR A 28 16.15 10.75 4.66
N ALA A 29 15.92 9.98 3.59
CA ALA A 29 16.87 9.80 2.52
C ALA A 29 16.34 10.52 1.25
N ASP A 30 16.97 11.64 0.90
CA ASP A 30 16.51 12.52 -0.18
C ASP A 30 17.10 12.15 -1.55
N SER A 31 18.08 11.25 -1.56
CA SER A 31 18.71 10.69 -2.76
C SER A 31 18.79 9.16 -2.68
N ARG A 32 19.06 8.54 -3.82
CA ARG A 32 19.32 7.08 -3.88
C ARG A 32 20.56 6.71 -3.09
N GLU A 33 21.60 7.55 -3.15
CA GLU A 33 22.86 7.39 -2.45
C GLU A 33 22.66 7.44 -0.94
N ASP A 34 21.87 8.41 -0.43
CA ASP A 34 21.53 8.52 0.98
C ASP A 34 20.68 7.32 1.44
N PHE A 35 19.77 6.83 0.57
CA PHE A 35 18.95 5.66 0.87
C PHE A 35 19.83 4.39 1.03
N ILE A 36 20.74 4.15 0.08
CA ILE A 36 21.70 3.02 0.18
C ILE A 36 22.62 3.18 1.39
N ALA A 37 23.14 4.38 1.64
CA ALA A 37 23.98 4.66 2.79
C ALA A 37 23.25 4.37 4.10
N SER A 38 21.97 4.76 4.21
CA SER A 38 21.14 4.51 5.39
C SER A 38 20.89 3.02 5.62
N LEU A 39 20.64 2.26 4.56
CA LEU A 39 20.48 0.80 4.63
C LEU A 39 21.77 0.10 5.07
N ARG A 40 22.92 0.53 4.53
CA ARG A 40 24.24 0.02 4.95
C ARG A 40 24.53 0.34 6.41
N ALA A 41 24.24 1.58 6.85
CA ALA A 41 24.42 2.00 8.23
C ALA A 41 23.54 1.19 9.20
N ALA A 42 22.26 0.98 8.85
CA ALA A 42 21.34 0.19 9.65
C ALA A 42 21.83 -1.26 9.83
N ARG A 43 22.29 -1.87 8.73
CA ARG A 43 22.90 -3.22 8.76
C ARG A 43 24.15 -3.25 9.64
N HIS A 44 25.07 -2.28 9.47
CA HIS A 44 26.31 -2.24 10.24
C HIS A 44 26.05 -2.06 11.74
N ALA A 45 25.03 -1.29 12.10
CA ALA A 45 24.62 -1.08 13.48
C ALA A 45 23.96 -2.33 14.11
N GLY A 46 23.61 -3.34 13.32
CA GLY A 46 22.91 -4.54 13.80
C GLY A 46 21.52 -4.27 14.38
N LEU A 47 20.92 -3.12 14.04
CA LEU A 47 19.59 -2.74 14.51
C LEU A 47 18.52 -3.19 13.52
N PRO A 48 17.32 -3.55 14.02
CA PRO A 48 16.16 -3.73 13.16
C PRO A 48 15.92 -2.47 12.33
N TRP A 49 15.47 -2.65 11.10
CA TRP A 49 15.13 -1.51 10.24
C TRP A 49 13.87 -1.78 9.41
N VAL A 50 13.21 -0.70 9.02
CA VAL A 50 12.04 -0.74 8.15
C VAL A 50 12.08 0.46 7.18
N ILE A 51 11.63 0.22 5.94
CA ILE A 51 11.45 1.28 4.95
C ILE A 51 10.01 1.77 5.05
N LEU A 52 9.84 3.07 5.26
CA LEU A 52 8.55 3.74 5.32
C LEU A 52 8.40 4.68 4.12
N GLY A 53 7.55 4.33 3.16
CA GLY A 53 7.18 5.23 2.06
C GLY A 53 6.29 6.37 2.56
N ALA A 54 5.16 6.60 1.89
CA ALA A 54 4.19 7.62 2.31
C ALA A 54 3.38 7.26 3.59
N GLY A 55 3.60 6.09 4.18
CA GLY A 55 2.87 5.66 5.37
C GLY A 55 1.37 5.41 5.15
N SER A 56 0.97 5.11 3.91
CA SER A 56 -0.44 5.01 3.50
C SER A 56 -1.07 3.63 3.67
N ASN A 57 -0.26 2.60 3.97
CA ASN A 57 -0.73 1.22 4.15
C ASN A 57 -0.03 0.53 5.33
N VAL A 58 0.16 1.26 6.43
CA VAL A 58 0.84 0.74 7.63
C VAL A 58 0.05 1.07 8.88
N LEU A 59 0.11 0.17 9.85
CA LEU A 59 -0.25 0.39 11.23
C LEU A 59 1.01 0.24 12.08
N VAL A 60 1.37 1.31 12.77
CA VAL A 60 2.54 1.32 13.67
C VAL A 60 2.07 1.07 15.10
N SER A 61 2.77 0.21 15.83
CA SER A 61 2.52 -0.06 17.24
C SER A 61 2.54 1.22 18.08
N ASP A 62 1.71 1.28 19.11
CA ASP A 62 1.73 2.39 20.08
C ASP A 62 3.05 2.47 20.86
N ARG A 63 3.80 1.34 20.95
CA ARG A 63 5.16 1.30 21.50
C ARG A 63 6.21 1.85 20.53
N GLY A 64 5.82 2.06 19.25
CA GLY A 64 6.74 2.50 18.19
C GLY A 64 7.56 1.36 17.59
N PHE A 65 8.77 1.69 17.14
CA PHE A 65 9.70 0.75 16.50
C PHE A 65 11.11 0.93 17.11
N ASP A 66 11.58 -0.08 17.83
CA ASP A 66 12.92 -0.06 18.44
C ASP A 66 14.01 -0.41 17.40
N GLY A 67 14.16 0.47 16.43
CA GLY A 67 15.09 0.31 15.32
C GLY A 67 15.19 1.57 14.49
N ILE A 68 15.62 1.40 13.24
CA ILE A 68 15.82 2.49 12.28
C ILE A 68 14.67 2.48 11.28
N VAL A 69 13.93 3.59 11.22
CA VAL A 69 12.96 3.84 10.14
C VAL A 69 13.63 4.68 9.07
N ILE A 70 13.71 4.15 7.86
CA ILE A 70 14.32 4.84 6.71
C ILE A 70 13.18 5.27 5.79
N ARG A 71 13.08 6.58 5.54
CA ARG A 71 12.06 7.17 4.66
C ARG A 71 12.71 7.73 3.41
N PRO A 72 12.67 7.01 2.27
CA PRO A 72 13.08 7.60 1.00
C PRO A 72 12.08 8.68 0.58
N THR A 73 12.60 9.85 0.21
CA THR A 73 11.82 11.00 -0.28
C THR A 73 12.44 11.53 -1.56
N GLY A 74 11.57 12.04 -2.46
CA GLY A 74 12.09 12.59 -3.72
C GLY A 74 12.74 11.54 -4.63
N GLY A 75 13.76 11.97 -5.35
CA GLY A 75 14.50 11.16 -6.32
C GLY A 75 14.33 11.66 -7.75
N THR A 76 14.89 10.91 -8.70
CA THR A 76 14.90 11.22 -10.13
C THR A 76 13.71 10.58 -10.85
N PHE A 77 13.29 11.27 -11.91
CA PHE A 77 12.27 10.84 -12.84
C PHE A 77 12.80 11.08 -14.26
N GLU A 78 12.82 10.04 -15.08
CA GLU A 78 13.33 10.10 -16.44
C GLU A 78 12.34 9.46 -17.41
N VAL A 79 12.07 10.13 -18.53
CA VAL A 79 11.24 9.62 -19.63
C VAL A 79 12.13 9.28 -20.82
N ALA A 80 12.08 8.04 -21.29
CA ALA A 80 12.77 7.57 -22.47
C ALA A 80 11.80 6.80 -23.39
N GLY A 81 11.28 7.50 -24.40
CA GLY A 81 10.24 6.96 -25.29
C GLY A 81 8.98 6.58 -24.51
N SER A 82 8.60 5.31 -24.54
CA SER A 82 7.45 4.77 -23.80
C SER A 82 7.79 4.24 -22.40
N ARG A 83 8.98 4.52 -21.90
CA ARG A 83 9.43 4.07 -20.58
C ARG A 83 9.66 5.24 -19.64
N ILE A 84 9.33 5.03 -18.39
CA ILE A 84 9.59 5.95 -17.29
C ILE A 84 10.42 5.22 -16.25
N ARG A 85 11.56 5.80 -15.88
CA ARG A 85 12.32 5.38 -14.71
C ARG A 85 12.02 6.32 -13.57
N ALA A 86 11.58 5.79 -12.43
CA ALA A 86 11.20 6.57 -11.26
C ALA A 86 11.80 5.98 -9.99
N ASP A 87 12.43 6.82 -9.18
CA ASP A 87 13.00 6.42 -7.90
C ASP A 87 11.91 6.08 -6.87
N ALA A 88 12.27 5.20 -5.93
CA ALA A 88 11.34 4.61 -4.95
C ALA A 88 10.64 5.62 -4.05
N GLY A 89 11.27 6.77 -3.77
CA GLY A 89 10.73 7.83 -2.92
C GLY A 89 9.69 8.72 -3.63
N LEU A 90 9.56 8.65 -4.95
CA LEU A 90 8.64 9.49 -5.70
C LEU A 90 7.18 9.11 -5.44
N PRO A 91 6.29 10.10 -5.21
CA PRO A 91 4.86 9.86 -5.07
C PRO A 91 4.24 9.29 -6.36
N MET A 92 3.41 8.27 -6.24
CA MET A 92 2.69 7.64 -7.37
C MET A 92 1.92 8.65 -8.21
N ALA A 93 1.16 9.54 -7.56
CA ALA A 93 0.35 10.55 -8.25
C ALA A 93 1.20 11.52 -9.09
N ARG A 94 2.41 11.87 -8.60
CA ARG A 94 3.35 12.70 -9.36
C ARG A 94 3.82 11.98 -10.62
N VAL A 95 4.25 10.73 -10.49
CA VAL A 95 4.73 9.93 -11.63
C VAL A 95 3.62 9.72 -12.67
N ALA A 96 2.36 9.51 -12.22
CA ALA A 96 1.21 9.39 -13.12
C ALA A 96 0.92 10.70 -13.88
N ALA A 97 1.00 11.85 -13.20
CA ALA A 97 0.80 13.16 -13.83
C ALA A 97 1.89 13.49 -14.85
N GLU A 98 3.17 13.20 -14.51
CA GLU A 98 4.31 13.41 -15.42
C GLU A 98 4.23 12.46 -16.64
N ALA A 99 3.80 11.20 -16.44
CA ALA A 99 3.56 10.25 -17.52
C ALA A 99 2.54 10.79 -18.52
N LEU A 100 1.41 11.29 -18.02
CA LEU A 100 0.37 11.88 -18.83
C LEU A 100 0.87 13.13 -19.56
N GLY A 101 1.64 14.00 -18.88
CA GLY A 101 2.27 15.18 -19.47
C GLY A 101 3.24 14.85 -20.61
N ALA A 102 3.87 13.67 -20.56
CA ALA A 102 4.72 13.13 -21.61
C ALA A 102 3.93 12.41 -22.74
N GLY A 103 2.60 12.46 -22.74
CA GLY A 103 1.75 11.78 -23.74
C GLY A 103 1.72 10.27 -23.60
N LEU A 104 1.99 9.76 -22.39
CA LEU A 104 1.99 8.32 -22.08
C LEU A 104 0.75 7.91 -21.30
N ARG A 105 0.20 6.75 -21.63
CA ARG A 105 -1.04 6.20 -21.07
C ARG A 105 -0.85 4.80 -20.51
N GLY A 106 -1.77 4.41 -19.61
CA GLY A 106 -1.77 3.12 -18.93
C GLY A 106 -1.40 3.22 -17.46
N PHE A 107 -1.16 4.44 -16.94
CA PHE A 107 -0.86 4.68 -15.53
C PHE A 107 -1.85 5.64 -14.85
N GLU A 108 -2.99 5.92 -15.48
CA GLU A 108 -4.04 6.84 -14.99
C GLU A 108 -4.64 6.37 -13.66
N TRP A 109 -4.74 5.07 -13.45
CA TRP A 109 -5.23 4.45 -12.23
C TRP A 109 -4.39 4.83 -10.98
N ALA A 110 -3.10 5.09 -11.19
CA ALA A 110 -2.15 5.35 -10.11
C ALA A 110 -2.39 6.69 -9.38
N VAL A 111 -3.05 7.66 -10.02
CA VAL A 111 -3.43 8.95 -9.40
C VAL A 111 -4.26 8.75 -8.12
N GLY A 112 -5.07 7.71 -8.08
CA GLY A 112 -5.91 7.40 -6.92
C GLY A 112 -5.19 6.65 -5.81
N VAL A 113 -3.95 6.18 -5.99
CA VAL A 113 -3.23 5.37 -5.00
C VAL A 113 -2.29 6.26 -4.18
N PRO A 114 -2.58 6.50 -2.90
CA PRO A 114 -1.63 7.19 -2.03
C PRO A 114 -0.43 6.28 -1.78
N GLY A 115 0.77 6.77 -2.03
CA GLY A 115 1.98 5.97 -1.82
C GLY A 115 3.16 6.47 -2.64
N THR A 116 4.28 5.80 -2.47
CA THR A 116 5.50 6.00 -3.27
C THR A 116 5.70 4.85 -4.24
N ILE A 117 6.51 5.05 -5.27
CA ILE A 117 6.86 4.01 -6.26
C ILE A 117 7.38 2.75 -5.56
N GLY A 118 8.34 2.88 -4.63
CA GLY A 118 8.91 1.73 -3.93
C GLY A 118 7.89 0.94 -3.11
N GLY A 119 7.03 1.65 -2.36
CA GLY A 119 5.96 1.02 -1.59
C GLY A 119 4.92 0.34 -2.50
N SER A 120 4.61 0.96 -3.64
CA SER A 120 3.66 0.43 -4.61
C SER A 120 4.18 -0.80 -5.35
N VAL A 121 5.45 -0.82 -5.73
CA VAL A 121 6.13 -2.02 -6.28
C VAL A 121 6.13 -3.13 -5.24
N ARG A 122 6.54 -2.84 -4.00
CA ARG A 122 6.58 -3.84 -2.92
C ARG A 122 5.22 -4.48 -2.65
N GLY A 123 4.16 -3.71 -2.70
CA GLY A 123 2.80 -4.19 -2.42
C GLY A 123 2.01 -4.63 -3.65
N ASN A 124 2.56 -4.57 -4.86
CA ASN A 124 1.82 -4.65 -6.11
C ASN A 124 0.53 -3.82 -6.03
N ALA A 125 0.70 -2.52 -5.77
CA ALA A 125 -0.44 -1.62 -5.61
C ALA A 125 -1.27 -1.54 -6.89
N GLY A 126 -2.57 -1.50 -6.75
CA GLY A 126 -3.48 -1.38 -7.89
C GLY A 126 -4.88 -0.96 -7.50
N CYS A 127 -5.56 -0.31 -8.43
CA CYS A 127 -6.97 0.06 -8.36
C CYS A 127 -7.53 0.29 -9.77
N PHE A 128 -8.83 0.35 -9.90
CA PHE A 128 -9.53 0.61 -11.18
C PHE A 128 -9.11 -0.34 -12.33
N GLY A 129 -8.79 -1.59 -11.98
CA GLY A 129 -8.41 -2.61 -12.97
C GLY A 129 -6.97 -2.56 -13.44
N GLY A 130 -6.13 -1.67 -12.91
CA GLY A 130 -4.69 -1.65 -13.16
C GLY A 130 -3.88 -1.90 -11.89
N GLU A 131 -2.69 -2.47 -12.03
CA GLU A 131 -1.75 -2.70 -10.93
C GLU A 131 -0.28 -2.56 -11.39
N MET A 132 0.65 -2.51 -10.43
CA MET A 132 2.08 -2.35 -10.76
C MET A 132 2.60 -3.45 -11.66
N ALA A 133 2.14 -4.68 -11.50
CA ALA A 133 2.51 -5.82 -12.35
C ALA A 133 2.24 -5.58 -13.85
N ASP A 134 1.21 -4.82 -14.20
CA ASP A 134 0.85 -4.55 -15.60
C ASP A 134 1.87 -3.65 -16.30
N VAL A 135 2.48 -2.75 -15.53
CA VAL A 135 3.28 -1.65 -16.08
C VAL A 135 4.77 -1.73 -15.75
N VAL A 136 5.17 -2.37 -14.67
CA VAL A 136 6.59 -2.54 -14.31
C VAL A 136 7.28 -3.42 -15.34
N ARG A 137 8.48 -3.00 -15.79
CA ARG A 137 9.37 -3.77 -16.68
C ARG A 137 10.57 -4.27 -15.93
N THR A 138 11.20 -3.38 -15.16
CA THR A 138 12.34 -3.74 -14.31
C THR A 138 12.27 -2.99 -12.99
N VAL A 139 12.96 -3.53 -11.98
CA VAL A 139 13.08 -2.94 -10.64
C VAL A 139 14.56 -2.92 -10.27
N THR A 140 15.09 -1.74 -9.96
CA THR A 140 16.43 -1.62 -9.37
C THR A 140 16.31 -1.92 -7.87
N VAL A 141 17.07 -2.89 -7.39
CA VAL A 141 16.98 -3.42 -6.03
C VAL A 141 18.35 -3.33 -5.35
N PHE A 142 18.37 -2.92 -4.09
CA PHE A 142 19.54 -3.08 -3.24
C PHE A 142 19.35 -4.27 -2.31
N ASN A 143 20.28 -5.21 -2.38
CA ASN A 143 20.30 -6.37 -1.49
C ASN A 143 21.13 -6.03 -0.25
N THR A 144 20.49 -5.89 0.89
CA THR A 144 21.18 -5.51 2.14
C THR A 144 22.09 -6.61 2.67
N LEU A 145 21.91 -7.88 2.27
CA LEU A 145 22.79 -8.99 2.69
C LEU A 145 24.12 -8.99 1.93
N THR A 146 24.09 -8.77 0.63
CA THR A 146 25.31 -8.75 -0.20
C THR A 146 25.94 -7.37 -0.30
N GLY A 147 25.13 -6.30 -0.20
CA GLY A 147 25.53 -4.92 -0.42
C GLY A 147 25.54 -4.49 -1.87
N ASP A 148 25.00 -5.33 -2.77
CA ASP A 148 24.96 -5.12 -4.21
C ASP A 148 23.66 -4.45 -4.65
N THR A 149 23.74 -3.77 -5.79
CA THR A 149 22.57 -3.25 -6.51
C THR A 149 22.36 -4.11 -7.77
N GLU A 150 21.14 -4.58 -7.93
CA GLU A 150 20.75 -5.48 -9.02
C GLU A 150 19.57 -4.91 -9.80
N GLU A 151 19.48 -5.24 -11.09
CA GLU A 151 18.29 -4.96 -11.90
C GLU A 151 17.47 -6.25 -12.05
N TRP A 152 16.25 -6.24 -11.55
CA TRP A 152 15.34 -7.38 -11.60
C TRP A 152 14.27 -7.17 -12.66
N SER A 153 13.96 -8.23 -13.41
CA SER A 153 12.85 -8.22 -14.37
C SER A 153 11.50 -8.23 -13.63
N ALA A 154 10.42 -7.90 -14.35
CA ALA A 154 9.06 -8.01 -13.80
C ALA A 154 8.73 -9.45 -13.37
N GLU A 155 9.23 -10.46 -14.09
CA GLU A 155 9.06 -11.88 -13.76
C GLU A 155 9.75 -12.22 -12.43
N ALA A 156 10.98 -11.73 -12.23
CA ALA A 156 11.74 -11.96 -10.99
C ALA A 156 11.09 -11.25 -9.78
N ALA A 157 10.32 -10.20 -10.00
CA ALA A 157 9.54 -9.54 -8.94
C ALA A 157 8.38 -10.40 -8.42
N GLU A 158 7.99 -11.47 -9.12
CA GLU A 158 6.96 -12.43 -8.71
C GLU A 158 5.70 -11.76 -8.16
N PHE A 159 5.17 -10.79 -8.90
CA PHE A 159 3.99 -10.06 -8.49
C PHE A 159 2.77 -10.99 -8.33
N GLY A 160 2.04 -10.77 -7.24
CA GLY A 160 0.77 -11.40 -6.95
C GLY A 160 -0.23 -10.39 -6.38
N TYR A 161 -1.44 -10.84 -6.08
CA TYR A 161 -2.47 -9.96 -5.51
C TYR A 161 -2.01 -9.39 -4.15
N ARG A 162 -1.71 -8.09 -4.11
CA ARG A 162 -1.15 -7.39 -2.93
C ARG A 162 0.14 -8.02 -2.41
N ASP A 163 0.96 -8.57 -3.32
CA ASP A 163 2.19 -9.28 -2.98
C ASP A 163 3.27 -9.14 -4.05
N SER A 164 4.53 -9.32 -3.65
CA SER A 164 5.71 -9.39 -4.53
C SER A 164 6.86 -10.09 -3.82
N ALA A 165 7.92 -10.45 -4.55
CA ALA A 165 9.17 -10.94 -3.98
C ALA A 165 9.73 -9.99 -2.91
N PHE A 166 9.63 -8.66 -3.13
CA PHE A 166 10.12 -7.63 -2.19
C PHE A 166 9.33 -7.57 -0.88
N LYS A 167 8.12 -8.09 -0.84
CA LYS A 167 7.33 -8.21 0.40
C LYS A 167 7.71 -9.44 1.20
N ARG A 168 8.08 -10.52 0.53
CA ARG A 168 8.49 -11.79 1.13
C ARG A 168 9.96 -11.84 1.51
N ARG A 169 10.78 -10.98 0.91
CA ARG A 169 12.24 -10.92 1.08
C ARG A 169 12.65 -9.56 1.65
N PRO A 170 12.64 -9.42 3.00
CA PRO A 170 12.87 -8.15 3.68
C PRO A 170 14.27 -7.57 3.47
N GLU A 171 15.23 -8.40 3.05
CA GLU A 171 16.59 -7.96 2.68
C GLU A 171 16.65 -7.15 1.40
N LEU A 172 15.58 -7.17 0.58
CA LEU A 172 15.53 -6.47 -0.70
C LEU A 172 14.86 -5.11 -0.56
N ALA A 173 15.59 -4.05 -0.84
CA ALA A 173 15.06 -2.70 -0.88
C ALA A 173 14.88 -2.23 -2.33
N VAL A 174 13.66 -1.83 -2.70
CA VAL A 174 13.37 -1.24 -4.01
C VAL A 174 13.96 0.16 -4.05
N LEU A 175 14.86 0.42 -4.99
CA LEU A 175 15.49 1.73 -5.21
C LEU A 175 14.80 2.54 -6.32
N ALA A 176 14.37 1.88 -7.39
CA ALA A 176 13.70 2.49 -8.52
C ALA A 176 12.88 1.44 -9.29
N ALA A 177 11.94 1.89 -10.12
CA ALA A 177 11.25 1.05 -11.08
C ALA A 177 11.26 1.68 -12.47
N THR A 178 11.38 0.84 -13.51
CA THR A 178 11.12 1.20 -14.89
C THR A 178 9.71 0.77 -15.26
N ILE A 179 8.88 1.73 -15.61
CA ILE A 179 7.47 1.58 -15.96
C ILE A 179 7.35 1.70 -17.47
N GLY A 180 6.75 0.72 -18.14
CA GLY A 180 6.50 0.71 -19.58
C GLY A 180 5.04 1.06 -19.86
N LEU A 181 4.83 2.13 -20.61
CA LEU A 181 3.53 2.69 -20.94
C LEU A 181 3.33 2.73 -22.47
N SER A 182 2.19 3.21 -22.92
CA SER A 182 1.89 3.35 -24.35
C SER A 182 1.68 4.83 -24.71
N PRO A 183 2.12 5.28 -25.88
CA PRO A 183 1.72 6.60 -26.39
C PRO A 183 0.20 6.71 -26.51
N GLY A 184 -0.37 7.88 -26.24
CA GLY A 184 -1.80 8.09 -26.33
C GLY A 184 -2.22 9.54 -26.17
N ASP A 185 -3.53 9.80 -26.36
CA ASP A 185 -4.08 11.14 -26.24
C ASP A 185 -4.11 11.61 -24.77
N PRO A 186 -3.42 12.69 -24.42
CA PRO A 186 -3.44 13.24 -23.06
C PRO A 186 -4.83 13.65 -22.58
N LEU A 187 -5.72 14.11 -23.46
CA LEU A 187 -7.08 14.53 -23.10
C LEU A 187 -7.93 13.33 -22.64
N GLU A 188 -7.80 12.20 -23.33
CA GLU A 188 -8.49 10.97 -22.89
C GLU A 188 -7.95 10.47 -21.53
N GLY A 189 -6.61 10.56 -21.33
CA GLY A 189 -6.01 10.23 -20.04
C GLY A 189 -6.50 11.15 -18.92
N GLN A 190 -6.56 12.46 -19.14
CA GLN A 190 -7.11 13.42 -18.18
C GLN A 190 -8.57 13.10 -17.82
N ARG A 191 -9.39 12.74 -18.81
CA ARG A 191 -10.78 12.34 -18.56
C ARG A 191 -10.86 11.13 -17.65
N ARG A 192 -10.05 10.08 -17.90
CA ARG A 192 -10.02 8.88 -17.04
C ARG A 192 -9.56 9.20 -15.62
N ILE A 193 -8.54 10.03 -15.47
CA ILE A 193 -8.09 10.51 -14.15
C ILE A 193 -9.24 11.20 -13.40
N LEU A 194 -9.96 12.09 -14.05
CA LEU A 194 -11.08 12.80 -13.46
C LEU A 194 -12.21 11.83 -13.06
N GLU A 195 -12.53 10.86 -13.91
CA GLU A 195 -13.52 9.80 -13.59
C GLU A 195 -13.12 9.03 -12.33
N HIS A 196 -11.85 8.64 -12.20
CA HIS A 196 -11.32 7.94 -11.01
C HIS A 196 -11.40 8.80 -9.75
N ILE A 197 -11.04 10.10 -9.84
CA ILE A 197 -11.13 11.03 -8.72
C ILE A 197 -12.57 11.21 -8.27
N LEU A 198 -13.50 11.42 -9.19
CA LEU A 198 -14.92 11.61 -8.90
C LEU A 198 -15.54 10.34 -8.28
N TYR A 199 -15.24 9.17 -8.84
CA TYR A 199 -15.68 7.90 -8.27
C TYR A 199 -15.23 7.72 -6.81
N ARG A 200 -13.94 8.01 -6.53
CA ARG A 200 -13.43 7.92 -5.16
C ARG A 200 -14.07 8.93 -4.22
N ALA A 201 -14.28 10.16 -4.68
CA ALA A 201 -14.95 11.18 -3.89
C ALA A 201 -16.38 10.79 -3.48
N GLN A 202 -17.06 10.02 -4.34
CA GLN A 202 -18.40 9.52 -4.07
C GLN A 202 -18.42 8.29 -3.14
N THR A 203 -17.41 7.42 -3.24
CA THR A 203 -17.42 6.08 -2.62
C THR A 203 -16.51 5.92 -1.40
N GLN A 204 -15.59 6.85 -1.18
CA GLN A 204 -14.57 6.77 -0.11
C GLN A 204 -14.50 8.06 0.71
N ASP A 205 -13.97 7.95 1.92
CA ASP A 205 -13.72 9.10 2.79
C ASP A 205 -12.35 9.71 2.47
N ILE A 206 -12.29 10.52 1.40
CA ILE A 206 -11.04 11.15 0.98
C ILE A 206 -10.59 12.20 2.01
N GLY A 207 -9.27 12.26 2.24
CA GLY A 207 -8.67 13.23 3.18
C GLY A 207 -8.83 12.86 4.65
N THR A 208 -9.36 11.69 4.95
CA THR A 208 -9.47 11.20 6.33
C THR A 208 -8.19 10.45 6.75
N GLN A 209 -8.01 10.35 8.06
CA GLN A 209 -6.90 9.59 8.67
C GLN A 209 -7.21 8.10 8.61
N SER A 210 -6.77 7.44 7.53
CA SER A 210 -7.00 6.01 7.27
C SER A 210 -5.86 5.40 6.47
N ALA A 211 -5.50 4.16 6.74
CA ALA A 211 -4.53 3.40 5.97
C ALA A 211 -5.14 2.72 4.71
N GLY A 212 -6.29 3.19 4.23
CA GLY A 212 -7.02 2.57 3.13
C GLY A 212 -7.78 1.31 3.52
N CYS A 213 -7.80 0.32 2.64
CA CYS A 213 -8.46 -0.96 2.93
C CYS A 213 -7.75 -1.72 4.06
N MET A 214 -8.50 -2.07 5.10
CA MET A 214 -8.00 -2.88 6.21
C MET A 214 -7.71 -4.32 5.76
N PHE A 215 -8.56 -4.90 4.91
CA PHE A 215 -8.51 -6.30 4.51
C PHE A 215 -8.41 -6.45 3.00
N LYS A 216 -7.75 -7.52 2.57
CA LYS A 216 -7.77 -8.00 1.18
C LYS A 216 -9.16 -8.50 0.82
N ASN A 217 -9.53 -8.39 -0.45
CA ASN A 217 -10.71 -9.11 -0.95
C ASN A 217 -10.48 -10.62 -0.86
N VAL A 218 -11.54 -11.39 -0.69
CA VAL A 218 -11.48 -12.85 -0.52
C VAL A 218 -11.60 -13.53 -1.89
N PRO A 219 -10.51 -14.12 -2.44
CA PRO A 219 -10.56 -14.80 -3.72
C PRO A 219 -11.49 -16.01 -3.68
N TRP A 220 -12.32 -16.19 -4.72
CA TRP A 220 -13.20 -17.37 -4.84
C TRP A 220 -12.41 -18.68 -4.87
N GLY A 221 -11.22 -18.69 -5.50
CA GLY A 221 -10.35 -19.87 -5.60
C GLY A 221 -9.50 -20.15 -4.34
N ARG A 222 -9.76 -19.45 -3.22
CA ARG A 222 -9.02 -19.67 -1.98
C ARG A 222 -9.28 -21.07 -1.45
N ARG A 223 -8.23 -21.78 -1.04
CA ARG A 223 -8.34 -23.12 -0.46
C ARG A 223 -9.35 -23.15 0.69
N GLY A 224 -10.28 -24.10 0.63
CA GLY A 224 -11.34 -24.28 1.64
C GLY A 224 -12.64 -23.52 1.34
N ILE A 225 -12.70 -22.75 0.23
CA ILE A 225 -13.93 -22.10 -0.23
C ILE A 225 -14.54 -22.95 -1.35
N ASP A 226 -15.75 -23.46 -1.11
CA ASP A 226 -16.62 -23.99 -2.14
C ASP A 226 -17.53 -22.85 -2.61
N ALA A 227 -17.19 -22.27 -3.76
CA ALA A 227 -17.88 -21.09 -4.31
C ALA A 227 -19.36 -21.36 -4.59
N GLY A 228 -19.70 -22.55 -5.12
CA GLY A 228 -21.07 -22.92 -5.43
C GLY A 228 -21.93 -23.05 -4.16
N ARG A 229 -21.41 -23.76 -3.16
CA ARG A 229 -22.07 -23.92 -1.86
C ARG A 229 -22.22 -22.60 -1.12
N LEU A 230 -21.16 -21.75 -1.16
CA LEU A 230 -21.17 -20.46 -0.49
C LEU A 230 -22.21 -19.52 -1.13
N ALA A 231 -22.21 -19.40 -2.46
CA ALA A 231 -23.17 -18.58 -3.19
C ALA A 231 -24.61 -19.11 -3.06
N GLY A 232 -24.80 -20.43 -3.05
CA GLY A 232 -26.12 -21.06 -2.82
C GLY A 232 -26.68 -20.79 -1.41
N ARG A 233 -25.79 -20.72 -0.39
CA ARG A 233 -26.18 -20.41 0.98
C ARG A 233 -26.39 -18.90 1.21
N PHE A 234 -25.68 -18.05 0.49
CA PHE A 234 -25.67 -16.60 0.64
C PHE A 234 -25.91 -15.94 -0.73
N PRO A 235 -27.19 -15.83 -1.19
CA PRO A 235 -27.52 -15.28 -2.51
C PRO A 235 -27.01 -13.86 -2.74
N GLU A 236 -26.80 -13.08 -1.70
CA GLU A 236 -26.21 -11.73 -1.77
C GLU A 236 -24.77 -11.72 -2.31
N LEU A 237 -24.10 -12.87 -2.40
CA LEU A 237 -22.76 -13.01 -2.99
C LEU A 237 -22.80 -13.26 -4.51
N LEU A 238 -23.94 -13.64 -5.09
CA LEU A 238 -24.09 -13.96 -6.53
C LEU A 238 -23.60 -12.83 -7.46
N PRO A 239 -23.84 -11.52 -7.17
CA PRO A 239 -23.35 -10.45 -8.02
C PRO A 239 -21.82 -10.43 -8.20
N PHE A 240 -21.08 -11.04 -7.27
CA PHE A 240 -19.62 -11.13 -7.33
C PHE A 240 -19.10 -12.40 -7.99
N GLY A 241 -19.97 -13.29 -8.44
CA GLY A 241 -19.58 -14.58 -9.06
C GLY A 241 -18.74 -14.44 -10.33
N ALA A 242 -18.89 -13.35 -11.07
CA ALA A 242 -18.06 -13.01 -12.23
C ALA A 242 -16.76 -12.26 -11.86
N HIS A 243 -16.59 -11.85 -10.61
CA HIS A 243 -15.38 -11.17 -10.12
C HIS A 243 -14.38 -12.20 -9.58
N PRO A 244 -13.06 -11.90 -9.61
CA PRO A 244 -12.04 -12.84 -9.09
C PRO A 244 -12.12 -13.04 -7.57
N ALA A 245 -12.76 -12.11 -6.86
CA ALA A 245 -12.82 -12.11 -5.40
C ALA A 245 -14.09 -11.44 -4.87
N ILE A 246 -14.51 -11.82 -3.66
CA ILE A 246 -15.58 -11.18 -2.91
C ILE A 246 -14.99 -9.92 -2.22
N PRO A 247 -15.56 -8.72 -2.41
CA PRO A 247 -15.07 -7.52 -1.76
C PRO A 247 -15.18 -7.60 -0.23
N ALA A 248 -14.07 -7.41 0.48
CA ALA A 248 -14.08 -7.41 1.95
C ALA A 248 -15.01 -6.32 2.51
N GLY A 249 -15.03 -5.14 1.87
CA GLY A 249 -15.95 -4.06 2.26
C GLY A 249 -17.42 -4.47 2.20
N PHE A 250 -17.82 -5.25 1.19
CA PHE A 250 -19.17 -5.79 1.11
C PHE A 250 -19.46 -6.75 2.28
N LEU A 251 -18.56 -7.68 2.56
CA LEU A 251 -18.74 -8.64 3.67
C LEU A 251 -18.89 -7.93 5.03
N ILE A 252 -18.07 -6.90 5.28
CA ILE A 252 -18.11 -6.12 6.52
C ILE A 252 -19.40 -5.29 6.61
N ASP A 253 -19.87 -4.76 5.49
CA ASP A 253 -21.17 -4.05 5.41
C ASP A 253 -22.35 -4.98 5.73
N GLN A 254 -22.38 -6.17 5.11
CA GLN A 254 -23.44 -7.17 5.32
C GLN A 254 -23.53 -7.71 6.76
N VAL A 255 -22.46 -7.62 7.53
CA VAL A 255 -22.51 -7.95 8.97
C VAL A 255 -22.79 -6.74 9.86
N GLY A 256 -23.20 -5.60 9.26
CA GLY A 256 -23.71 -4.43 9.98
C GLY A 256 -22.66 -3.62 10.73
N LEU A 257 -21.39 -3.62 10.27
CA LEU A 257 -20.31 -2.95 10.99
C LEU A 257 -20.02 -1.52 10.55
N LYS A 258 -20.67 -0.99 9.49
CA LYS A 258 -20.55 0.43 9.15
C LYS A 258 -20.90 1.33 10.35
N GLY A 259 -20.04 2.29 10.66
CA GLY A 259 -20.20 3.19 11.79
C GLY A 259 -19.82 2.60 13.16
N ARG A 260 -19.53 1.29 13.25
CA ARG A 260 -19.03 0.66 14.49
C ARG A 260 -17.74 1.33 14.93
N GLN A 261 -17.65 1.67 16.20
CA GLN A 261 -16.51 2.37 16.79
C GLN A 261 -15.94 1.60 17.99
N VAL A 262 -14.60 1.64 18.11
CA VAL A 262 -13.83 1.20 19.28
C VAL A 262 -12.86 2.33 19.61
N GLY A 263 -13.00 2.96 20.77
CA GLY A 263 -12.20 4.12 21.16
C GLY A 263 -12.20 5.21 20.08
N GLY A 264 -11.03 5.59 19.61
CA GLY A 264 -10.81 6.59 18.56
C GLY A 264 -10.93 6.05 17.12
N VAL A 265 -11.24 4.76 16.92
CA VAL A 265 -11.30 4.13 15.59
C VAL A 265 -12.73 3.77 15.20
N ARG A 266 -13.15 4.09 13.98
CA ARG A 266 -14.49 3.82 13.46
C ARG A 266 -14.45 3.20 12.07
N VAL A 267 -15.29 2.20 11.81
CA VAL A 267 -15.56 1.70 10.45
C VAL A 267 -16.27 2.81 9.66
N SER A 268 -15.77 3.12 8.48
CA SER A 268 -16.38 4.13 7.61
C SER A 268 -17.84 3.80 7.29
N GLY A 269 -18.68 4.82 7.30
CA GLY A 269 -20.07 4.73 6.86
C GLY A 269 -20.22 4.63 5.34
N ARG A 270 -19.18 5.04 4.56
CA ARG A 270 -19.18 4.99 3.10
C ARG A 270 -18.57 3.69 2.59
N HIS A 271 -17.40 3.32 3.08
CA HIS A 271 -16.64 2.16 2.61
C HIS A 271 -16.23 1.28 3.80
N ALA A 272 -16.96 0.20 4.06
CA ALA A 272 -16.82 -0.59 5.28
C ALA A 272 -15.44 -1.25 5.48
N ASN A 273 -14.59 -1.31 4.45
CA ASN A 273 -13.21 -1.78 4.58
C ASN A 273 -12.22 -0.67 4.99
N PHE A 274 -12.70 0.58 5.19
CA PHE A 274 -11.88 1.69 5.67
C PHE A 274 -12.14 1.89 7.16
N PHE A 275 -11.05 1.87 7.93
CA PHE A 275 -11.07 2.24 9.34
C PHE A 275 -10.52 3.65 9.47
N LEU A 276 -11.25 4.50 10.17
CA LEU A 276 -10.97 5.92 10.29
C LEU A 276 -10.50 6.23 11.71
N ASN A 277 -9.38 6.91 11.83
CA ASN A 277 -9.02 7.57 13.08
C ASN A 277 -9.88 8.83 13.21
N THR A 278 -10.74 8.86 14.21
CA THR A 278 -11.67 9.98 14.50
C THR A 278 -11.07 10.98 15.48
N GLY A 279 -9.82 10.77 15.87
CA GLY A 279 -9.07 11.55 16.85
C GLY A 279 -8.60 10.69 18.02
N GLY A 280 -7.28 10.71 18.28
CA GLY A 280 -6.68 10.00 19.41
C GLY A 280 -6.75 8.47 19.35
N ALA A 281 -6.87 7.88 18.16
CA ALA A 281 -6.86 6.43 17.98
C ALA A 281 -5.54 5.79 18.39
N SER A 282 -5.60 4.61 18.99
CA SER A 282 -4.44 3.75 19.25
C SER A 282 -4.37 2.58 18.26
N ALA A 283 -3.19 2.00 18.10
CA ALA A 283 -3.00 0.82 17.27
C ALA A 283 -3.74 -0.40 17.85
N GLU A 284 -3.83 -0.49 19.17
CA GLU A 284 -4.58 -1.53 19.87
C GLU A 284 -6.08 -1.46 19.51
N GLU A 285 -6.67 -0.27 19.49
CA GLU A 285 -8.07 -0.07 19.10
C GLU A 285 -8.34 -0.48 17.65
N VAL A 286 -7.39 -0.20 16.74
CA VAL A 286 -7.47 -0.66 15.34
C VAL A 286 -7.48 -2.18 15.27
N ILE A 287 -6.59 -2.86 16.00
CA ILE A 287 -6.52 -4.33 16.07
C ILE A 287 -7.80 -4.92 16.66
N MET A 288 -8.33 -4.33 17.73
CA MET A 288 -9.59 -4.77 18.33
C MET A 288 -10.75 -4.69 17.32
N LEU A 289 -10.87 -3.57 16.60
CA LEU A 289 -11.92 -3.40 15.61
C LEU A 289 -11.74 -4.35 14.42
N ALA A 290 -10.49 -4.60 14.01
CA ALA A 290 -10.16 -5.60 12.98
C ALA A 290 -10.55 -7.02 13.43
N GLY A 291 -10.29 -7.36 14.69
CA GLY A 291 -10.71 -8.63 15.30
C GLY A 291 -12.23 -8.80 15.29
N ILE A 292 -12.98 -7.77 15.65
CA ILE A 292 -14.45 -7.77 15.59
C ILE A 292 -14.95 -8.00 14.16
N ALA A 293 -14.34 -7.33 13.16
CA ALA A 293 -14.72 -7.51 11.76
C ALA A 293 -14.45 -8.94 11.28
N LYS A 294 -13.28 -9.51 11.60
CA LYS A 294 -12.94 -10.91 11.30
C LYS A 294 -13.93 -11.89 11.91
N GLU A 295 -14.25 -11.71 13.19
CA GLU A 295 -15.18 -12.60 13.91
C GLU A 295 -16.59 -12.56 13.30
N HIS A 296 -17.13 -11.37 13.06
CA HIS A 296 -18.48 -11.23 12.51
C HIS A 296 -18.60 -11.82 11.10
N VAL A 297 -17.62 -11.55 10.21
CA VAL A 297 -17.59 -12.12 8.87
C VAL A 297 -17.43 -13.64 8.92
N HIS A 298 -16.52 -14.14 9.78
CA HIS A 298 -16.32 -15.58 9.94
C HIS A 298 -17.58 -16.27 10.46
N ARG A 299 -18.24 -15.73 11.47
CA ARG A 299 -19.47 -16.28 12.06
C ARG A 299 -20.60 -16.36 11.02
N ARG A 300 -20.76 -15.34 10.16
CA ARG A 300 -21.84 -15.33 9.15
C ARG A 300 -21.52 -16.19 7.93
N TYR A 301 -20.32 -16.03 7.36
CA TYR A 301 -19.96 -16.61 6.06
C TYR A 301 -19.00 -17.79 6.14
N GLY A 302 -18.37 -18.04 7.27
CA GLY A 302 -17.26 -18.99 7.39
C GLY A 302 -15.96 -18.52 6.72
N LEU A 303 -15.88 -17.26 6.29
CA LEU A 303 -14.75 -16.67 5.60
C LEU A 303 -13.79 -15.99 6.59
N LEU A 304 -12.48 -16.19 6.38
CA LEU A 304 -11.45 -15.49 7.14
C LEU A 304 -10.96 -14.29 6.34
N LEU A 305 -11.05 -13.09 6.92
CA LEU A 305 -10.46 -11.87 6.36
C LEU A 305 -8.95 -11.85 6.66
N GLU A 306 -8.16 -11.44 5.65
CA GLU A 306 -6.72 -11.22 5.78
C GLU A 306 -6.44 -9.73 5.72
N GLU A 307 -5.62 -9.21 6.64
CA GLU A 307 -5.24 -7.81 6.62
C GLU A 307 -4.41 -7.49 5.37
N GLU A 308 -4.71 -6.34 4.76
CA GLU A 308 -3.92 -5.75 3.69
C GLU A 308 -2.84 -4.82 4.23
N ILE A 309 -3.14 -4.12 5.33
CA ILE A 309 -2.19 -3.20 5.97
C ILE A 309 -0.97 -3.94 6.52
N GLN A 310 0.14 -3.22 6.61
CA GLN A 310 1.40 -3.76 7.13
C GLN A 310 1.60 -3.31 8.58
N TYR A 311 1.93 -4.25 9.45
CA TYR A 311 2.22 -4.01 10.85
C TYR A 311 3.69 -3.65 11.04
N VAL A 312 3.98 -2.63 11.86
CA VAL A 312 5.33 -2.16 12.19
C VAL A 312 5.47 -2.03 13.69
N GLY A 313 6.47 -2.68 14.29
CA GLY A 313 6.77 -2.59 15.72
C GLY A 313 5.88 -3.43 16.65
N PHE A 314 5.24 -4.47 16.14
CA PHE A 314 4.43 -5.41 16.92
C PHE A 314 5.21 -6.64 17.36
#